data_0bb60d9de1e12764a2c6977b45824278
#
_entry.id   0bb60d9de1e12764a2c6977b45824278
#
_cell.length_a   1.000
_cell.length_b   1.000
_cell.length_c   1.000
_cell.angle_alpha   90.00
_cell.angle_beta   90.00
_cell.angle_gamma   90.00
#
_symmetry.space_group_name_H-M   'P 1'
#
loop_
_entity.id
_entity.type
_entity.pdbx_description
1 polymer ?
#
loop_
_entity_poly.entity_id
_entity_poly.type
_entity_poly.pdbx_seq_one_letter_code
_entity_poly.pdbx_strand_id
1 'polypeptide(L)'
;MEEITPTMPSVVFLKYLKITGKGEDSQGKFEYSECKEVKKETCPHCGGEEIYAHGYYHRKVSAMGKDGARKRLKIKVKRYKCLSCGRTYTQSCDHIGLKKNQRRNQRLNDAIARECSNGVSNKKIAEKYNMSASAVERQLHRSHENLLREQLSYPCPIVLGIDEHSIHRGNTKGHKFAVTLTDL
;
A
#
# COMPACT_ATOMS: atom_id res chain seq x y z
N MET A 1 18.84 -1.59 22.86
CA MET A 1 18.54 -1.70 21.41
C MET A 1 17.24 -2.47 21.30
N GLU A 2 16.13 -1.77 21.27
CA GLU A 2 14.82 -2.40 21.06
C GLU A 2 14.60 -2.60 19.56
N GLU A 3 14.43 -3.86 19.17
CA GLU A 3 14.07 -4.23 17.81
C GLU A 3 12.70 -3.62 17.48
N ILE A 4 12.69 -2.66 16.58
CA ILE A 4 11.46 -2.16 15.95
C ILE A 4 10.98 -3.25 15.00
N THR A 5 10.20 -4.19 15.51
CA THR A 5 9.46 -5.14 14.70
C THR A 5 8.28 -4.39 14.05
N PRO A 6 8.21 -4.29 12.72
CA PRO A 6 7.02 -3.79 12.05
C PRO A 6 5.93 -4.86 12.11
N THR A 7 5.19 -4.88 13.18
CA THR A 7 4.10 -5.81 13.42
C THR A 7 2.80 -5.31 12.83
N MET A 8 2.51 -5.77 11.62
CA MET A 8 1.13 -6.04 11.24
C MET A 8 1.09 -7.45 10.64
N PRO A 9 0.51 -8.43 11.36
CA PRO A 9 0.52 -9.81 10.87
C PRO A 9 -0.33 -9.92 9.61
N SER A 10 0.27 -10.47 8.59
CA SER A 10 -0.35 -10.82 7.31
C SER A 10 -1.60 -11.71 7.42
N VAL A 11 -1.83 -12.27 8.58
CA VAL A 11 -3.00 -13.08 8.93
C VAL A 11 -4.25 -12.21 9.12
N VAL A 12 -4.10 -10.96 9.56
CA VAL A 12 -5.22 -10.06 9.85
C VAL A 12 -6.00 -9.70 8.59
N PHE A 13 -5.33 -9.45 7.46
CA PHE A 13 -5.99 -9.07 6.21
C PHE A 13 -7.04 -10.11 5.74
N LEU A 14 -6.69 -11.39 5.75
CA LEU A 14 -7.58 -12.46 5.31
C LEU A 14 -8.62 -12.87 6.37
N LYS A 15 -8.36 -12.61 7.65
CA LYS A 15 -9.29 -12.92 8.75
C LYS A 15 -10.59 -12.12 8.64
N TYR A 16 -10.50 -10.88 8.17
CA TYR A 16 -11.64 -9.95 8.06
C TYR A 16 -12.24 -9.88 6.65
N LEU A 17 -11.74 -10.67 5.71
CA LEU A 17 -12.31 -10.81 4.38
C LEU A 17 -13.00 -12.18 4.23
N LYS A 18 -14.24 -12.15 3.73
CA LYS A 18 -14.95 -13.34 3.27
C LYS A 18 -14.89 -13.36 1.76
N ILE A 19 -14.28 -14.41 1.17
CA ILE A 19 -14.30 -14.61 -0.27
C ILE A 19 -15.70 -15.11 -0.65
N THR A 20 -16.36 -14.41 -1.56
CA THR A 20 -17.73 -14.69 -2.00
C THR A 20 -17.81 -15.28 -3.39
N GLY A 21 -16.73 -15.18 -4.17
CA GLY A 21 -16.69 -15.74 -5.53
C GLY A 21 -15.35 -15.50 -6.20
N LYS A 22 -15.22 -16.05 -7.40
CA LYS A 22 -14.06 -15.87 -8.27
C LYS A 22 -14.56 -15.45 -9.65
N GLY A 23 -13.74 -14.69 -10.38
CA GLY A 23 -14.02 -14.27 -11.73
C GLY A 23 -12.74 -14.00 -12.50
N GLU A 24 -12.90 -13.73 -13.78
CA GLU A 24 -11.80 -13.39 -14.69
C GLU A 24 -12.19 -12.17 -15.52
N ASP A 25 -11.21 -11.32 -15.81
CA ASP A 25 -11.35 -10.17 -16.71
C ASP A 25 -10.09 -10.07 -17.60
N SER A 26 -10.04 -9.10 -18.50
CA SER A 26 -8.91 -8.87 -19.43
C SER A 26 -7.54 -8.77 -18.74
N GLN A 27 -7.52 -8.51 -17.43
CA GLN A 27 -6.29 -8.44 -16.63
C GLN A 27 -6.03 -9.74 -15.85
N GLY A 28 -6.82 -10.80 -16.05
CA GLY A 28 -6.69 -12.12 -15.45
C GLY A 28 -7.67 -12.38 -14.30
N LYS A 29 -7.39 -13.41 -13.51
CA LYS A 29 -8.26 -13.90 -12.42
C LYS A 29 -8.32 -12.94 -11.24
N PHE A 30 -9.50 -12.84 -10.62
CA PHE A 30 -9.71 -12.07 -9.40
C PHE A 30 -10.69 -12.79 -8.45
N GLU A 31 -10.68 -12.40 -7.19
CA GLU A 31 -11.59 -12.90 -6.17
C GLU A 31 -12.52 -11.78 -5.69
N TYR A 32 -13.82 -12.06 -5.65
CA TYR A 32 -14.78 -11.22 -4.94
C TYR A 32 -14.67 -11.46 -3.44
N SER A 33 -14.72 -10.39 -2.67
CA SER A 33 -14.66 -10.47 -1.22
C SER A 33 -15.53 -9.40 -0.57
N GLU A 34 -15.98 -9.68 0.64
CA GLU A 34 -16.70 -8.74 1.49
C GLU A 34 -15.92 -8.54 2.80
N CYS A 35 -15.87 -7.30 3.29
CA CYS A 35 -15.36 -7.03 4.62
C CYS A 35 -16.36 -7.56 5.66
N LYS A 36 -15.90 -8.37 6.60
CA LYS A 36 -16.66 -8.67 7.80
C LYS A 36 -16.78 -7.39 8.62
N GLU A 37 -17.97 -7.07 9.08
CA GLU A 37 -18.19 -5.92 9.95
C GLU A 37 -17.48 -6.11 11.29
N VAL A 38 -16.72 -5.09 11.70
CA VAL A 38 -15.95 -5.14 12.94
C VAL A 38 -16.51 -4.21 14.00
N LYS A 39 -17.21 -3.15 13.61
CA LYS A 39 -17.80 -2.15 14.49
C LYS A 39 -19.03 -1.50 13.85
N LYS A 40 -19.95 -1.02 14.69
CA LYS A 40 -21.00 -0.08 14.27
C LYS A 40 -20.32 1.17 13.75
N GLU A 41 -20.62 1.53 12.52
CA GLU A 41 -20.06 2.72 11.88
C GLU A 41 -20.71 3.97 12.49
N THR A 42 -19.94 5.01 12.75
CA THR A 42 -20.42 6.35 13.08
C THR A 42 -20.04 7.30 11.95
N CYS A 43 -20.75 8.39 11.80
CA CYS A 43 -20.45 9.35 10.75
C CYS A 43 -19.08 10.02 10.98
N PRO A 44 -18.12 9.92 10.06
CA PRO A 44 -16.79 10.53 10.23
C PRO A 44 -16.80 12.06 10.14
N HIS A 45 -17.94 12.66 9.78
CA HIS A 45 -18.07 14.12 9.64
C HIS A 45 -18.66 14.81 10.87
N CYS A 46 -19.62 14.16 11.53
CA CYS A 46 -20.34 14.77 12.66
C CYS A 46 -20.43 13.85 13.90
N GLY A 47 -19.89 12.63 13.82
CA GLY A 47 -19.99 11.65 14.91
C GLY A 47 -21.38 11.03 15.11
N GLY A 48 -22.40 11.44 14.32
CA GLY A 48 -23.78 10.95 14.47
C GLY A 48 -23.87 9.44 14.20
N GLU A 49 -24.76 8.79 14.96
CA GLU A 49 -24.98 7.33 14.86
C GLU A 49 -26.15 6.96 13.95
N GLU A 50 -26.98 7.94 13.59
CA GLU A 50 -28.11 7.74 12.68
C GLU A 50 -27.63 7.68 11.23
N ILE A 51 -27.31 6.48 10.81
CA ILE A 51 -26.79 6.18 9.48
C ILE A 51 -27.61 5.10 8.81
N TYR A 52 -27.77 5.18 7.50
CA TYR A 52 -28.39 4.13 6.71
C TYR A 52 -27.51 3.70 5.52
N ALA A 53 -27.71 2.46 5.08
CA ALA A 53 -27.03 1.90 3.93
C ALA A 53 -27.47 2.63 2.65
N HIS A 54 -26.50 3.17 1.89
CA HIS A 54 -26.72 3.94 0.66
C HIS A 54 -26.01 3.28 -0.53
N GLY A 55 -26.17 1.95 -0.66
CA GLY A 55 -25.56 1.14 -1.69
C GLY A 55 -24.14 0.65 -1.38
N TYR A 56 -23.47 0.18 -2.40
CA TYR A 56 -22.10 -0.35 -2.32
C TYR A 56 -21.35 -0.15 -3.64
N TYR A 57 -20.04 -0.33 -3.61
CA TYR A 57 -19.21 -0.44 -4.80
C TYR A 57 -18.10 -1.47 -4.60
N HIS A 58 -17.50 -1.92 -5.69
CA HIS A 58 -16.38 -2.84 -5.64
C HIS A 58 -15.04 -2.09 -5.73
N ARG A 59 -14.28 -2.13 -4.65
CA ARG A 59 -12.91 -1.60 -4.59
C ARG A 59 -11.95 -2.63 -5.14
N LYS A 60 -11.22 -2.28 -6.21
CA LYS A 60 -10.19 -3.13 -6.80
C LYS A 60 -8.89 -2.99 -6.01
N VAL A 61 -8.37 -4.09 -5.48
CA VAL A 61 -7.17 -4.13 -4.63
C VAL A 61 -6.27 -5.27 -5.08
N SER A 62 -4.97 -5.03 -5.07
CA SER A 62 -3.95 -6.07 -5.19
C SER A 62 -3.41 -6.42 -3.81
N ALA A 63 -3.38 -7.68 -3.47
CA ALA A 63 -2.88 -8.17 -2.20
C ALA A 63 -1.88 -9.30 -2.41
N MET A 64 -0.98 -9.49 -1.46
CA MET A 64 -0.16 -10.68 -1.42
C MET A 64 -0.92 -11.79 -0.72
N GLY A 65 -1.05 -12.95 -1.37
CA GLY A 65 -1.61 -14.17 -0.79
C GLY A 65 -0.69 -14.81 0.25
N LYS A 66 -1.17 -15.86 0.90
CA LYS A 66 -0.36 -16.66 1.83
C LYS A 66 0.78 -17.40 1.11
N ASP A 67 0.55 -17.75 -0.14
CA ASP A 67 1.46 -18.40 -1.08
C ASP A 67 2.55 -17.45 -1.64
N GLY A 68 2.58 -16.19 -1.21
CA GLY A 68 3.51 -15.18 -1.73
C GLY A 68 3.15 -14.65 -3.13
N ALA A 69 2.10 -15.18 -3.76
CA ALA A 69 1.62 -14.70 -5.04
C ALA A 69 0.74 -13.46 -4.91
N ARG A 70 0.78 -12.58 -5.90
CA ARG A 70 -0.15 -11.46 -5.98
C ARG A 70 -1.55 -11.96 -6.32
N LYS A 71 -2.54 -11.53 -5.53
CA LYS A 71 -3.96 -11.76 -5.79
C LYS A 71 -4.68 -10.46 -6.10
N ARG A 72 -5.59 -10.50 -7.03
CA ARG A 72 -6.49 -9.39 -7.35
C ARG A 72 -7.81 -9.61 -6.64
N LEU A 73 -8.22 -8.62 -5.85
CA LEU A 73 -9.45 -8.65 -5.06
C LEU A 73 -10.41 -7.56 -5.54
N LYS A 74 -11.69 -7.88 -5.63
CA LYS A 74 -12.79 -6.93 -5.75
C LYS A 74 -13.56 -6.95 -4.44
N ILE A 75 -13.26 -5.99 -3.56
CA ILE A 75 -13.82 -5.90 -2.22
C ILE A 75 -15.09 -5.09 -2.28
N LYS A 76 -16.21 -5.70 -1.89
CA LYS A 76 -17.50 -4.99 -1.73
C LYS A 76 -17.42 -4.07 -0.52
N VAL A 77 -17.50 -2.77 -0.76
CA VAL A 77 -17.44 -1.72 0.26
C VAL A 77 -18.80 -1.05 0.33
N LYS A 78 -19.38 -0.98 1.51
CA LYS A 78 -20.67 -0.33 1.74
C LYS A 78 -20.52 1.19 1.71
N ARG A 79 -21.55 1.85 1.22
CA ARG A 79 -21.72 3.30 1.31
C ARG A 79 -22.83 3.58 2.32
N TYR A 80 -22.63 4.65 3.07
CA TYR A 80 -23.59 5.10 4.08
C TYR A 80 -23.94 6.57 3.84
N LYS A 81 -25.13 6.95 4.27
CA LYS A 81 -25.55 8.34 4.38
C LYS A 81 -25.95 8.62 5.81
N CYS A 82 -25.44 9.72 6.37
CA CYS A 82 -25.79 10.19 7.70
C CYS A 82 -27.09 11.00 7.64
N LEU A 83 -28.01 10.75 8.54
CA LEU A 83 -29.26 11.49 8.64
C LEU A 83 -29.03 12.85 9.29
N SER A 84 -28.14 12.94 10.27
CA SER A 84 -27.88 14.18 11.02
C SER A 84 -27.20 15.28 10.17
N CYS A 85 -26.20 14.93 9.32
CA CYS A 85 -25.48 15.92 8.51
C CYS A 85 -25.73 15.79 7.01
N GLY A 86 -26.51 14.81 6.54
CA GLY A 86 -26.84 14.59 5.13
C GLY A 86 -25.68 14.06 4.25
N ARG A 87 -24.45 13.99 4.78
CA ARG A 87 -23.26 13.60 4.02
C ARG A 87 -23.20 12.08 3.80
N THR A 88 -22.64 11.70 2.64
CA THR A 88 -22.35 10.29 2.31
C THR A 88 -20.88 9.98 2.55
N TYR A 89 -20.61 8.76 3.01
CA TYR A 89 -19.26 8.25 3.18
C TYR A 89 -19.20 6.76 2.89
N THR A 90 -18.00 6.21 2.85
CA THR A 90 -17.78 4.78 2.58
C THR A 90 -17.23 4.09 3.83
N GLN A 91 -17.59 2.84 4.00
CA GLN A 91 -17.07 1.97 5.03
C GLN A 91 -15.54 2.06 5.10
N SER A 92 -14.98 2.21 6.30
CA SER A 92 -13.54 2.15 6.49
C SER A 92 -13.01 0.73 6.23
N CYS A 93 -11.88 0.66 5.57
CA CYS A 93 -11.13 -0.57 5.35
C CYS A 93 -9.80 -0.59 6.13
N ASP A 94 -9.62 0.31 7.09
CA ASP A 94 -8.38 0.46 7.86
C ASP A 94 -8.09 -0.79 8.70
N HIS A 95 -9.13 -1.45 9.22
CA HIS A 95 -9.05 -2.70 9.97
C HIS A 95 -8.48 -3.88 9.15
N ILE A 96 -8.50 -3.78 7.83
CA ILE A 96 -7.85 -4.74 6.92
C ILE A 96 -6.55 -4.18 6.32
N GLY A 97 -6.00 -3.11 6.88
CA GLY A 97 -4.75 -2.50 6.43
C GLY A 97 -4.85 -1.80 5.07
N LEU A 98 -6.04 -1.33 4.68
CA LEU A 98 -6.28 -0.61 3.43
C LEU A 98 -6.76 0.82 3.70
N LYS A 99 -5.85 1.77 3.77
CA LYS A 99 -6.16 3.20 3.89
C LYS A 99 -7.02 3.70 2.71
N LYS A 100 -7.67 4.84 2.89
CA LYS A 100 -8.45 5.52 1.84
C LYS A 100 -7.61 5.63 0.55
N ASN A 101 -8.19 5.30 -0.60
CA ASN A 101 -7.57 5.32 -1.94
C ASN A 101 -6.38 4.36 -2.16
N GLN A 102 -5.98 3.58 -1.19
CA GLN A 102 -4.91 2.59 -1.35
C GLN A 102 -5.42 1.40 -2.18
N ARG A 103 -4.68 1.04 -3.24
CA ARG A 103 -5.03 -0.07 -4.16
C ARG A 103 -4.18 -1.32 -3.96
N ARG A 104 -3.25 -1.30 -3.01
CA ARG A 104 -2.37 -2.42 -2.66
C ARG A 104 -2.32 -2.55 -1.15
N ASN A 105 -2.27 -3.80 -0.65
CA ASN A 105 -2.05 -4.00 0.77
C ASN A 105 -0.58 -3.78 1.13
N GLN A 106 -0.32 -3.47 2.38
CA GLN A 106 1.04 -3.15 2.87
C GLN A 106 2.00 -4.32 2.61
N ARG A 107 1.57 -5.55 2.84
CA ARG A 107 2.40 -6.75 2.61
C ARG A 107 2.95 -6.84 1.18
N LEU A 108 2.14 -6.50 0.17
CA LEU A 108 2.62 -6.48 -1.21
C LEU A 108 3.63 -5.35 -1.44
N ASN A 109 3.41 -4.20 -0.82
CA ASN A 109 4.35 -3.08 -0.89
C ASN A 109 5.69 -3.42 -0.24
N ASP A 110 5.67 -4.06 0.93
CA ASP A 110 6.87 -4.48 1.67
C ASP A 110 7.64 -5.56 0.91
N ALA A 111 6.93 -6.49 0.27
CA ALA A 111 7.59 -7.52 -0.55
C ALA A 111 8.29 -6.90 -1.77
N ILE A 112 7.65 -5.95 -2.44
CA ILE A 112 8.28 -5.20 -3.55
C ILE A 112 9.54 -4.48 -3.05
N ALA A 113 9.43 -3.75 -1.95
CA ALA A 113 10.56 -3.02 -1.37
C ALA A 113 11.72 -3.96 -1.01
N ARG A 114 11.43 -5.09 -0.36
CA ARG A 114 12.43 -6.10 0.02
C ARG A 114 13.15 -6.68 -1.19
N GLU A 115 12.45 -7.00 -2.27
CA GLU A 115 13.09 -7.53 -3.47
C GLU A 115 14.00 -6.51 -4.14
N CYS A 116 13.61 -5.26 -4.14
CA CYS A 116 14.48 -4.18 -4.62
C CYS A 116 15.73 -4.02 -3.75
N SER A 117 15.59 -4.06 -2.42
CA SER A 117 16.74 -4.02 -1.51
C SER A 117 17.69 -5.20 -1.70
N ASN A 118 17.17 -6.34 -2.17
CA ASN A 118 17.96 -7.51 -2.54
C ASN A 118 18.58 -7.42 -3.96
N GLY A 119 18.53 -6.26 -4.60
CA GLY A 119 19.12 -6.03 -5.92
C GLY A 119 18.33 -6.60 -7.10
N VAL A 120 17.08 -7.03 -6.90
CA VAL A 120 16.25 -7.52 -8.00
C VAL A 120 15.78 -6.34 -8.86
N SER A 121 15.98 -6.42 -10.18
CA SER A 121 15.61 -5.34 -11.08
C SER A 121 14.10 -5.10 -11.12
N ASN A 122 13.68 -3.83 -11.31
CA ASN A 122 12.27 -3.45 -11.40
C ASN A 122 11.49 -4.24 -12.46
N LYS A 123 12.16 -4.64 -13.56
CA LYS A 123 11.56 -5.45 -14.60
C LYS A 123 11.19 -6.84 -14.09
N LYS A 124 12.11 -7.53 -13.41
CA LYS A 124 11.87 -8.87 -12.83
C LYS A 124 10.79 -8.83 -11.75
N ILE A 125 10.78 -7.78 -10.91
CA ILE A 125 9.73 -7.58 -9.90
C ILE A 125 8.37 -7.34 -10.57
N ALA A 126 8.34 -6.55 -11.63
CA ALA A 126 7.13 -6.27 -12.39
C ALA A 126 6.54 -7.55 -13.01
N GLU A 127 7.38 -8.39 -13.61
CA GLU A 127 6.99 -9.70 -14.14
C GLU A 127 6.47 -10.62 -13.03
N LYS A 128 7.20 -10.77 -11.93
CA LYS A 128 6.83 -11.63 -10.81
C LYS A 128 5.47 -11.28 -10.22
N TYR A 129 5.18 -9.99 -10.05
CA TYR A 129 3.92 -9.52 -9.47
C TYR A 129 2.88 -9.10 -10.51
N ASN A 130 3.12 -9.37 -11.80
CA ASN A 130 2.25 -8.99 -12.91
C ASN A 130 1.82 -7.50 -12.81
N MET A 131 2.81 -6.61 -12.80
CA MET A 131 2.67 -5.16 -12.67
C MET A 131 3.46 -4.46 -13.77
N SER A 132 3.25 -3.17 -13.98
CA SER A 132 4.16 -2.37 -14.80
C SER A 132 5.43 -1.99 -14.03
N ALA A 133 6.58 -1.90 -14.71
CA ALA A 133 7.83 -1.44 -14.10
C ALA A 133 7.69 -0.06 -13.45
N SER A 134 6.95 0.86 -14.09
CA SER A 134 6.64 2.17 -13.52
C SER A 134 5.79 2.12 -12.23
N ALA A 135 4.98 1.06 -12.05
CA ALA A 135 4.24 0.88 -10.81
C ALA A 135 5.12 0.37 -9.67
N VAL A 136 6.15 -0.42 -9.99
CA VAL A 136 7.20 -0.83 -9.05
C VAL A 136 8.02 0.39 -8.65
N GLU A 137 8.53 1.15 -9.60
CA GLU A 137 9.31 2.37 -9.38
C GLU A 137 8.60 3.39 -8.48
N ARG A 138 7.33 3.71 -8.77
CA ARG A 138 6.53 4.59 -7.90
C ARG A 138 6.36 4.06 -6.48
N GLN A 139 6.32 2.75 -6.30
CA GLN A 139 6.25 2.15 -4.97
C GLN A 139 7.55 2.34 -4.20
N LEU A 140 8.69 2.19 -4.87
CA LEU A 140 10.01 2.41 -4.28
C LEU A 140 10.20 3.86 -3.85
N HIS A 141 9.90 4.81 -4.72
CA HIS A 141 9.96 6.23 -4.36
C HIS A 141 9.16 6.53 -3.09
N ARG A 142 7.93 6.02 -2.99
CA ARG A 142 7.11 6.20 -1.78
C ARG A 142 7.73 5.55 -0.53
N SER A 143 8.33 4.37 -0.69
CA SER A 143 8.99 3.71 0.43
C SER A 143 10.19 4.51 0.90
N HIS A 144 11.01 5.02 -0.02
CA HIS A 144 12.15 5.89 0.30
C HIS A 144 11.72 7.22 0.91
N GLU A 145 10.69 7.88 0.39
CA GLU A 145 10.16 9.11 0.98
C GLU A 145 9.69 8.91 2.43
N ASN A 146 9.07 7.77 2.73
CA ASN A 146 8.66 7.46 4.10
C ASN A 146 9.87 7.24 5.02
N LEU A 147 10.87 6.49 4.55
CA LEU A 147 12.12 6.28 5.31
C LEU A 147 12.86 7.60 5.54
N LEU A 148 12.96 8.46 4.53
CA LEU A 148 13.58 9.78 4.67
C LEU A 148 12.84 10.65 5.69
N ARG A 149 11.51 10.64 5.69
CA ARG A 149 10.72 11.38 6.69
C ARG A 149 10.95 10.88 8.12
N GLU A 150 11.08 9.58 8.29
CA GLU A 150 11.45 8.99 9.58
C GLU A 150 12.86 9.40 9.98
N GLN A 151 13.82 9.36 9.06
CA GLN A 151 15.22 9.76 9.30
C GLN A 151 15.39 11.25 9.61
N LEU A 152 14.55 12.13 9.05
CA LEU A 152 14.58 13.57 9.37
C LEU A 152 14.27 13.89 10.84
N SER A 153 13.76 12.91 11.60
CA SER A 153 13.56 13.04 13.05
C SER A 153 14.80 12.69 13.88
N TYR A 154 15.86 12.16 13.27
CA TYR A 154 17.10 11.83 13.98
C TYR A 154 17.95 13.09 14.24
N PRO A 155 18.68 13.14 15.35
CA PRO A 155 19.62 14.24 15.63
C PRO A 155 20.67 14.34 14.52
N CYS A 156 21.14 15.56 14.27
CA CYS A 156 22.16 15.82 13.26
C CYS A 156 23.42 14.99 13.56
N PRO A 157 23.99 14.27 12.59
CA PRO A 157 25.21 13.48 12.81
C PRO A 157 26.39 14.37 13.20
N ILE A 158 27.27 13.86 14.05
CA ILE A 158 28.52 14.57 14.44
C ILE A 158 29.51 14.55 13.29
N VAL A 159 29.53 13.48 12.52
CA VAL A 159 30.38 13.34 11.31
C VAL A 159 29.51 12.89 10.16
N LEU A 160 29.55 13.66 9.06
CA LEU A 160 28.77 13.40 7.86
C LEU A 160 29.71 13.00 6.72
N GLY A 161 29.57 11.78 6.23
CA GLY A 161 30.20 11.33 4.98
C GLY A 161 29.37 11.78 3.79
N ILE A 162 29.99 12.39 2.80
CA ILE A 162 29.34 12.80 1.55
C ILE A 162 30.02 12.07 0.41
N ASP A 163 29.24 11.31 -0.36
CA ASP A 163 29.70 10.62 -1.56
C ASP A 163 28.84 11.00 -2.76
N GLU A 164 29.48 11.27 -3.89
CA GLU A 164 28.84 11.71 -5.11
C GLU A 164 28.94 10.61 -6.17
N HIS A 165 27.81 10.10 -6.61
CA HIS A 165 27.72 9.07 -7.64
C HIS A 165 27.20 9.66 -8.95
N SER A 166 27.93 9.42 -10.05
CA SER A 166 27.44 9.72 -11.39
C SER A 166 26.42 8.68 -11.84
N ILE A 167 25.21 9.11 -12.12
CA ILE A 167 24.17 8.26 -12.69
C ILE A 167 24.20 8.37 -14.21
N HIS A 168 24.85 7.41 -14.87
CA HIS A 168 24.82 7.30 -16.32
C HIS A 168 23.52 6.66 -16.78
N ARG A 169 22.61 7.43 -17.32
CA ARG A 169 21.47 6.92 -18.08
C ARG A 169 21.65 7.27 -19.54
N GLY A 170 22.14 6.28 -20.35
CA GLY A 170 22.06 6.28 -21.81
C GLY A 170 22.27 7.65 -22.48
N ASN A 171 22.08 7.78 -23.76
CA ASN A 171 22.37 8.93 -24.67
C ASN A 171 21.70 10.28 -24.33
N THR A 172 21.38 10.60 -23.09
CA THR A 172 20.85 11.92 -22.72
C THR A 172 22.01 12.87 -22.38
N LYS A 173 22.10 13.96 -23.11
CA LYS A 173 23.01 15.08 -22.84
C LYS A 173 22.70 15.66 -21.44
N GLY A 174 23.54 15.36 -20.47
CA GLY A 174 23.47 15.86 -19.11
C GLY A 174 23.92 14.81 -18.10
N HIS A 175 24.96 15.12 -17.34
CA HIS A 175 25.37 14.29 -16.20
C HIS A 175 24.38 14.52 -15.05
N LYS A 176 23.78 13.45 -14.57
CA LYS A 176 23.00 13.48 -13.33
C LYS A 176 23.83 12.84 -12.23
N PHE A 177 23.94 13.53 -11.13
CA PHE A 177 24.64 13.07 -9.95
C PHE A 177 23.63 12.74 -8.84
N ALA A 178 23.89 11.72 -8.07
CA ALA A 178 23.24 11.46 -6.80
C ALA A 178 24.27 11.66 -5.69
N VAL A 179 23.84 12.31 -4.64
CA VAL A 179 24.67 12.51 -3.44
C VAL A 179 24.15 11.55 -2.37
N THR A 180 25.06 10.77 -1.80
CA THR A 180 24.78 9.93 -0.64
C THR A 180 25.35 10.61 0.59
N LEU A 181 24.52 10.78 1.62
CA LEU A 181 24.92 11.26 2.94
C LEU A 181 24.95 10.08 3.89
N THR A 182 26.05 9.88 4.58
CA THR A 182 26.25 8.79 5.54
C THR A 182 26.60 9.36 6.90
N ASP A 183 25.92 8.92 7.96
CA ASP A 183 26.30 9.18 9.34
C ASP A 183 27.44 8.22 9.71
N LEU A 184 28.57 8.75 10.16
CA LEU A 184 29.79 8.03 10.52
C LEU A 184 30.00 7.96 12.02
#